data_83711b3e67117b273638d5a8a6027bfb
#
_entry.id   83711b3e67117b273638d5a8a6027bfb
#
_cell.length_a   1.000
_cell.length_b   1.000
_cell.length_c   1.000
_cell.angle_alpha   90.00
_cell.angle_beta   90.00
_cell.angle_gamma   90.00
#
_symmetry.space_group_name_H-M   'P 1'
#
loop_
_entity.id
_entity.type
_entity.pdbx_description
1 polymer ?
#
loop_
_entity_poly.entity_id
_entity_poly.type
_entity_poly.pdbx_seq_one_letter_code
_entity_poly.pdbx_strand_id
1 'polypeptide(L)'
;MRALSYTDEMRATHMKLTFEDMMAVLQFSIDNAICKLGSKIIRQIKGIPQGDSLSPAVCIGTLAWYESKWQTTLTKTQRANVKIARYLDDVIFIINSGVNGCDKTVEAYKRKCYPKELSLEGEEGENNFLETTIVNTGKDIKCRHRNKNAGMTTQEFYRGKHAWSYNDERHKMGAMIGTFTRIQRNSSTDELAMLSITEKIQELHTLQYTHAQCAKAIRYLASKHNTQPLWSKCFHNITGITLDGPANDAYHLNP
;
A
#
# COMPACT_ATOMS: atom_id res chain seq x y z
N MET A 1 -19.25 -14.58 -14.12
CA MET A 1 -17.96 -14.62 -14.84
C MET A 1 -18.21 -14.90 -16.31
N ARG A 2 -17.77 -14.05 -17.24
CA ARG A 2 -17.77 -14.38 -18.65
C ARG A 2 -16.59 -15.32 -18.90
N ALA A 3 -16.85 -16.52 -19.44
CA ALA A 3 -15.78 -17.39 -19.91
C ALA A 3 -15.03 -16.66 -21.03
N LEU A 4 -13.73 -16.45 -20.86
CA LEU A 4 -12.88 -15.96 -21.93
C LEU A 4 -12.82 -17.04 -23.00
N SER A 5 -13.22 -16.71 -24.25
CA SER A 5 -13.05 -17.61 -25.38
C SER A 5 -11.55 -17.79 -25.65
N TYR A 6 -11.08 -19.02 -25.61
CA TYR A 6 -9.69 -19.35 -25.83
C TYR A 6 -9.41 -19.33 -27.33
N THR A 7 -8.72 -18.30 -27.84
CA THR A 7 -8.38 -18.16 -29.27
C THR A 7 -7.14 -19.00 -29.64
N ASP A 8 -6.94 -19.26 -30.93
CA ASP A 8 -5.76 -20.02 -31.41
C ASP A 8 -4.44 -19.28 -31.15
N GLU A 9 -4.42 -17.94 -31.16
CA GLU A 9 -3.27 -17.13 -30.74
C GLU A 9 -2.95 -17.32 -29.26
N MET A 10 -3.97 -17.43 -28.40
CA MET A 10 -3.79 -17.72 -26.98
C MET A 10 -3.24 -19.13 -26.74
N ARG A 11 -3.56 -20.10 -27.60
CA ARG A 11 -3.02 -21.46 -27.51
C ARG A 11 -1.52 -21.53 -27.74
N ALA A 12 -0.98 -20.65 -28.60
CA ALA A 12 0.46 -20.62 -28.89
C ALA A 12 1.29 -20.03 -27.75
N THR A 13 0.72 -19.17 -26.91
CA THR A 13 1.42 -18.39 -25.87
C THR A 13 0.98 -18.69 -24.43
N HIS A 14 -0.13 -19.42 -24.24
CA HIS A 14 -0.73 -19.68 -22.94
C HIS A 14 -0.93 -21.16 -22.69
N MET A 15 -0.61 -21.62 -21.50
CA MET A 15 -0.93 -22.96 -21.03
C MET A 15 -2.36 -22.99 -20.50
N LYS A 16 -3.17 -23.93 -20.98
CA LYS A 16 -4.51 -24.19 -20.43
C LYS A 16 -4.37 -25.16 -19.28
N LEU A 17 -4.70 -24.71 -18.06
CA LEU A 17 -4.76 -25.57 -16.88
C LEU A 17 -6.20 -25.99 -16.63
N THR A 18 -6.41 -27.25 -16.31
CA THR A 18 -7.69 -27.75 -15.79
C THR A 18 -7.82 -27.42 -14.31
N PHE A 19 -9.02 -27.61 -13.75
CA PHE A 19 -9.22 -27.46 -12.31
C PHE A 19 -8.39 -28.50 -11.53
N GLU A 20 -8.30 -29.72 -12.05
CA GLU A 20 -7.50 -30.81 -11.49
C GLU A 20 -6.02 -30.45 -11.46
N ASP A 21 -5.49 -29.87 -12.54
CA ASP A 21 -4.09 -29.41 -12.60
C ASP A 21 -3.83 -28.34 -11.52
N MET A 22 -4.74 -27.37 -11.38
CA MET A 22 -4.62 -26.33 -10.36
C MET A 22 -4.65 -26.89 -8.95
N MET A 23 -5.52 -27.87 -8.68
CA MET A 23 -5.60 -28.54 -7.39
C MET A 23 -4.35 -29.38 -7.09
N ALA A 24 -3.79 -30.06 -8.09
CA ALA A 24 -2.54 -30.81 -7.95
C ALA A 24 -1.36 -29.91 -7.62
N VAL A 25 -1.23 -28.76 -8.30
CA VAL A 25 -0.17 -27.77 -8.02
C VAL A 25 -0.35 -27.17 -6.61
N LEU A 26 -1.56 -26.87 -6.21
CA LEU A 26 -1.86 -26.35 -4.87
C LEU A 26 -1.50 -27.37 -3.77
N GLN A 27 -1.90 -28.63 -3.97
CA GLN A 27 -1.58 -29.71 -3.03
C GLN A 27 -0.07 -29.93 -2.93
N PHE A 28 0.64 -29.94 -4.07
CA PHE A 28 2.09 -30.03 -4.10
C PHE A 28 2.76 -28.90 -3.31
N SER A 29 2.30 -27.65 -3.49
CA SER A 29 2.83 -26.47 -2.77
C SER A 29 2.65 -26.62 -1.25
N ILE A 30 1.45 -27.02 -0.80
CA ILE A 30 1.15 -27.23 0.63
C ILE A 30 2.00 -28.37 1.21
N ASP A 31 2.10 -29.47 0.50
CA ASP A 31 2.82 -30.66 0.96
C ASP A 31 4.34 -30.45 1.04
N ASN A 32 4.86 -29.53 0.23
CA ASN A 32 6.29 -29.21 0.17
C ASN A 32 6.64 -27.87 0.81
N ALA A 33 5.79 -27.37 1.70
CA ALA A 33 6.06 -26.14 2.48
C ALA A 33 7.19 -26.35 3.49
N ILE A 34 8.43 -26.37 2.98
CA ILE A 34 9.65 -26.64 3.76
C ILE A 34 10.44 -25.36 3.89
N CYS A 35 10.91 -25.06 5.10
CA CYS A 35 11.81 -23.94 5.34
C CYS A 35 13.00 -24.37 6.21
N LYS A 36 14.11 -23.60 6.09
CA LYS A 36 15.31 -23.79 6.90
C LYS A 36 15.32 -22.76 8.01
N LEU A 37 15.42 -23.23 9.25
CA LEU A 37 15.60 -22.40 10.44
C LEU A 37 16.93 -22.76 11.12
N GLY A 38 17.94 -21.95 10.89
CA GLY A 38 19.31 -22.26 11.34
C GLY A 38 19.84 -23.52 10.67
N SER A 39 20.19 -24.55 11.46
CA SER A 39 20.66 -25.86 10.98
C SER A 39 19.51 -26.86 10.74
N LYS A 40 18.27 -26.53 11.12
CA LYS A 40 17.13 -27.44 11.04
C LYS A 40 16.29 -27.18 9.79
N ILE A 41 15.79 -28.26 9.20
CA ILE A 41 14.76 -28.22 8.17
C ILE A 41 13.44 -28.52 8.84
N ILE A 42 12.46 -27.63 8.66
CA ILE A 42 11.12 -27.76 9.23
C ILE A 42 10.07 -27.69 8.11
N ARG A 43 8.96 -28.40 8.29
CA ARG A 43 7.82 -28.38 7.39
C ARG A 43 6.68 -27.62 8.06
N GLN A 44 6.05 -26.71 7.33
CA GLN A 44 4.82 -26.06 7.79
C GLN A 44 3.66 -27.07 7.72
N ILE A 45 2.93 -27.20 8.81
CA ILE A 45 1.80 -28.15 8.92
C ILE A 45 0.44 -27.45 8.96
N LYS A 46 0.40 -26.13 9.11
CA LYS A 46 -0.82 -25.31 9.12
C LYS A 46 -0.61 -24.02 8.36
N GLY A 47 -1.67 -23.56 7.69
CA GLY A 47 -1.69 -22.29 6.95
C GLY A 47 -1.07 -22.42 5.56
N ILE A 48 -0.98 -21.27 4.90
CA ILE A 48 -0.43 -21.16 3.54
C ILE A 48 1.03 -20.70 3.66
N PRO A 49 1.97 -21.34 2.92
CA PRO A 49 3.39 -21.00 3.00
C PRO A 49 3.64 -19.54 2.62
N GLN A 50 4.22 -18.77 3.52
CA GLN A 50 4.59 -17.39 3.20
C GLN A 50 5.77 -17.36 2.24
N GLY A 51 5.63 -16.63 1.12
CA GLY A 51 6.64 -16.53 0.08
C GLY A 51 6.47 -17.52 -1.10
N ASP A 52 5.50 -18.43 -1.03
CA ASP A 52 5.10 -19.25 -2.17
C ASP A 52 4.32 -18.44 -3.20
N SER A 53 4.51 -18.73 -4.49
CA SER A 53 3.88 -18.01 -5.60
C SER A 53 2.35 -18.11 -5.61
N LEU A 54 1.79 -19.20 -5.06
CA LEU A 54 0.35 -19.46 -5.01
C LEU A 54 -0.30 -18.83 -3.77
N SER A 55 0.46 -18.55 -2.72
CA SER A 55 -0.06 -18.10 -1.44
C SER A 55 -0.93 -16.86 -1.53
N PRO A 56 -0.56 -15.80 -2.30
CA PRO A 56 -1.43 -14.63 -2.44
C PRO A 56 -2.79 -14.96 -3.07
N ALA A 57 -2.79 -15.79 -4.13
CA ALA A 57 -4.02 -16.16 -4.83
C ALA A 57 -4.95 -17.01 -3.94
N VAL A 58 -4.38 -17.98 -3.22
CA VAL A 58 -5.14 -18.84 -2.29
C VAL A 58 -5.69 -18.02 -1.12
N CYS A 59 -4.88 -17.13 -0.54
CA CYS A 59 -5.30 -16.25 0.54
C CYS A 59 -6.48 -15.37 0.09
N ILE A 60 -6.31 -14.67 -1.05
CA ILE A 60 -7.35 -13.78 -1.60
C ILE A 60 -8.63 -14.58 -1.90
N GLY A 61 -8.53 -15.73 -2.54
CA GLY A 61 -9.67 -16.58 -2.89
C GLY A 61 -10.42 -17.08 -1.65
N THR A 62 -9.69 -17.55 -0.64
CA THR A 62 -10.28 -18.04 0.62
C THR A 62 -11.03 -16.92 1.36
N LEU A 63 -10.40 -15.77 1.52
CA LEU A 63 -11.02 -14.63 2.20
C LEU A 63 -12.22 -14.10 1.41
N ALA A 64 -12.12 -13.98 0.09
CA ALA A 64 -13.22 -13.56 -0.78
C ALA A 64 -14.41 -14.52 -0.73
N TRP A 65 -14.17 -15.82 -0.56
CA TRP A 65 -15.24 -16.81 -0.40
C TRP A 65 -16.02 -16.57 0.89
N TYR A 66 -15.35 -16.38 2.02
CA TYR A 66 -16.00 -16.07 3.31
C TYR A 66 -16.77 -14.76 3.22
N GLU A 67 -16.17 -13.71 2.67
CA GLU A 67 -16.78 -12.39 2.50
C GLU A 67 -18.03 -12.45 1.62
N SER A 68 -17.96 -13.16 0.49
CA SER A 68 -19.10 -13.35 -0.40
C SER A 68 -20.26 -14.05 0.31
N LYS A 69 -19.96 -15.12 1.05
CA LYS A 69 -20.94 -15.82 1.86
C LYS A 69 -21.56 -14.93 2.94
N TRP A 70 -20.74 -14.13 3.62
CA TRP A 70 -21.22 -13.20 4.63
C TRP A 70 -22.09 -12.09 4.01
N GLN A 71 -21.73 -11.57 2.86
CA GLN A 71 -22.51 -10.55 2.14
C GLN A 71 -23.93 -11.01 1.82
N THR A 72 -24.17 -12.30 1.59
CA THR A 72 -25.52 -12.81 1.34
C THR A 72 -26.43 -12.70 2.56
N THR A 73 -25.87 -12.62 3.77
CA THR A 73 -26.64 -12.49 5.01
C THR A 73 -27.10 -11.06 5.29
N LEU A 74 -26.52 -10.06 4.60
CA LEU A 74 -26.84 -8.65 4.80
C LEU A 74 -28.17 -8.26 4.17
N THR A 75 -28.93 -7.44 4.86
CA THR A 75 -30.13 -6.76 4.32
C THR A 75 -29.72 -5.69 3.30
N LYS A 76 -30.68 -5.25 2.46
CA LYS A 76 -30.44 -4.15 1.51
C LYS A 76 -29.97 -2.87 2.20
N THR A 77 -30.57 -2.54 3.35
CA THR A 77 -30.21 -1.37 4.16
C THR A 77 -28.77 -1.45 4.66
N GLN A 78 -28.35 -2.59 5.20
CA GLN A 78 -26.97 -2.79 5.67
C GLN A 78 -25.98 -2.65 4.52
N ARG A 79 -26.23 -3.26 3.36
CA ARG A 79 -25.36 -3.12 2.17
C ARG A 79 -25.27 -1.69 1.66
N ALA A 80 -26.33 -0.90 1.79
CA ALA A 80 -26.32 0.50 1.37
C ALA A 80 -25.45 1.37 2.29
N ASN A 81 -25.47 1.11 3.59
CA ASN A 81 -24.89 1.98 4.62
C ASN A 81 -23.56 1.50 5.20
N VAL A 82 -23.13 0.28 4.89
CA VAL A 82 -21.83 -0.27 5.31
C VAL A 82 -21.10 -0.75 4.06
N LYS A 83 -19.96 -0.17 3.78
CA LYS A 83 -19.04 -0.60 2.72
C LYS A 83 -17.80 -1.18 3.36
N ILE A 84 -17.34 -2.29 2.83
CA ILE A 84 -16.15 -2.99 3.31
C ILE A 84 -15.23 -3.17 2.13
N ALA A 85 -13.98 -2.79 2.28
CA ALA A 85 -12.93 -3.08 1.32
C ALA A 85 -11.76 -3.74 2.01
N ARG A 86 -11.16 -4.72 1.34
CA ARG A 86 -10.00 -5.46 1.84
C ARG A 86 -8.85 -5.40 0.85
N TYR A 87 -7.67 -5.22 1.37
CA TYR A 87 -6.41 -5.38 0.64
C TYR A 87 -5.53 -6.38 1.40
N LEU A 88 -5.45 -7.60 0.90
CA LEU A 88 -4.81 -8.75 1.55
C LEU A 88 -5.38 -8.97 2.97
N ASP A 89 -4.64 -8.59 3.99
CA ASP A 89 -4.93 -8.68 5.41
C ASP A 89 -5.57 -7.42 6.00
N ASP A 90 -5.33 -6.26 5.39
CA ASP A 90 -5.91 -4.99 5.84
C ASP A 90 -7.38 -4.85 5.41
N VAL A 91 -8.27 -4.52 6.34
CA VAL A 91 -9.70 -4.30 6.10
C VAL A 91 -10.11 -2.90 6.53
N ILE A 92 -10.84 -2.21 5.66
CA ILE A 92 -11.44 -0.90 5.97
C ILE A 92 -12.96 -0.98 5.94
N PHE A 93 -13.60 -0.35 6.91
CA PHE A 93 -15.04 -0.19 7.00
C PHE A 93 -15.40 1.28 6.79
N ILE A 94 -16.33 1.53 5.87
CA ILE A 94 -16.92 2.85 5.64
C ILE A 94 -18.38 2.74 6.02
N ILE A 95 -18.78 3.46 7.06
CA ILE A 95 -20.14 3.40 7.61
C ILE A 95 -20.85 4.75 7.52
N ASN A 96 -22.15 4.72 7.30
CA ASN A 96 -23.00 5.89 7.42
C ASN A 96 -23.41 6.06 8.89
N SER A 97 -22.75 6.98 9.60
CA SER A 97 -22.98 7.23 11.02
C SER A 97 -24.39 7.75 11.34
N GLY A 98 -25.11 8.30 10.36
CA GLY A 98 -26.50 8.74 10.52
C GLY A 98 -27.52 7.60 10.54
N VAL A 99 -27.09 6.35 10.31
CA VAL A 99 -27.99 5.19 10.27
C VAL A 99 -27.70 4.23 11.43
N ASN A 100 -28.70 4.04 12.29
CA ASN A 100 -28.58 3.13 13.42
C ASN A 100 -28.29 1.70 12.98
N GLY A 101 -27.38 1.02 13.70
CA GLY A 101 -27.08 -0.39 13.52
C GLY A 101 -25.91 -0.69 12.55
N CYS A 102 -25.28 0.32 11.98
CA CYS A 102 -24.09 0.13 11.16
C CYS A 102 -22.93 -0.47 11.98
N ASP A 103 -22.70 0.02 13.21
CA ASP A 103 -21.68 -0.51 14.12
C ASP A 103 -21.94 -1.99 14.46
N LYS A 104 -23.19 -2.37 14.70
CA LYS A 104 -23.56 -3.78 14.91
C LYS A 104 -23.25 -4.66 13.70
N THR A 105 -23.36 -4.11 12.50
CA THR A 105 -23.01 -4.80 11.26
C THR A 105 -21.51 -5.02 11.16
N VAL A 106 -20.70 -4.02 11.52
CA VAL A 106 -19.23 -4.13 11.57
C VAL A 106 -18.79 -5.16 12.62
N GLU A 107 -19.37 -5.09 13.82
CA GLU A 107 -19.10 -6.07 14.87
C GLU A 107 -19.52 -7.51 14.49
N ALA A 108 -20.63 -7.65 13.78
CA ALA A 108 -21.04 -8.94 13.24
C ALA A 108 -20.06 -9.46 12.19
N TYR A 109 -19.50 -8.58 11.34
CA TYR A 109 -18.44 -8.93 10.39
C TYR A 109 -17.20 -9.43 11.12
N LYS A 110 -16.69 -8.66 12.08
CA LYS A 110 -15.49 -9.02 12.85
C LYS A 110 -15.61 -10.40 13.52
N ARG A 111 -16.80 -10.75 13.99
CA ARG A 111 -17.03 -12.00 14.75
C ARG A 111 -17.42 -13.20 13.89
N LYS A 112 -18.08 -12.99 12.74
CA LYS A 112 -18.79 -14.05 12.02
C LYS A 112 -18.40 -14.20 10.56
N CYS A 113 -17.66 -13.24 9.98
CA CYS A 113 -17.29 -13.32 8.57
C CYS A 113 -16.29 -14.44 8.34
N TYR A 114 -15.29 -14.56 9.21
CA TYR A 114 -14.22 -15.55 9.09
C TYR A 114 -14.34 -16.65 10.13
N PRO A 115 -13.68 -17.81 9.92
CA PRO A 115 -13.58 -18.86 10.94
C PRO A 115 -12.78 -18.35 12.16
N LYS A 116 -12.92 -19.04 13.29
CA LYS A 116 -12.30 -18.64 14.58
C LYS A 116 -10.77 -18.54 14.53
N GLU A 117 -10.15 -19.24 13.60
CA GLU A 117 -8.70 -19.25 13.39
C GLU A 117 -8.17 -18.00 12.68
N LEU A 118 -9.09 -17.18 12.11
CA LEU A 118 -8.80 -15.92 11.45
C LEU A 118 -9.52 -14.80 12.22
N SER A 119 -8.82 -14.21 13.16
CA SER A 119 -9.30 -13.02 13.88
C SER A 119 -8.90 -11.75 13.18
N LEU A 120 -9.79 -10.76 13.17
CA LEU A 120 -9.42 -9.40 12.79
C LEU A 120 -8.87 -8.70 14.02
N GLU A 121 -7.59 -8.34 13.96
CA GLU A 121 -6.94 -7.50 14.94
C GLU A 121 -7.02 -6.05 14.48
N GLY A 122 -7.21 -5.13 15.41
CA GLY A 122 -7.23 -3.70 15.12
C GLY A 122 -7.61 -2.89 16.33
N GLU A 123 -7.00 -1.74 16.47
CA GLU A 123 -7.35 -0.78 17.50
C GLU A 123 -8.55 0.04 17.04
N GLU A 124 -9.53 0.22 17.92
CA GLU A 124 -10.65 1.12 17.68
C GLU A 124 -10.13 2.56 17.59
N GLY A 125 -10.50 3.27 16.49
CA GLY A 125 -10.12 4.65 16.28
C GLY A 125 -8.89 4.86 15.38
N GLU A 126 -8.21 3.83 14.92
CA GLU A 126 -7.18 3.97 13.89
C GLU A 126 -7.81 4.34 12.55
N ASN A 127 -7.55 5.55 12.10
CA ASN A 127 -7.94 6.03 10.78
C ASN A 127 -6.90 5.68 9.70
N ASN A 128 -6.14 4.61 9.90
CA ASN A 128 -5.07 4.21 9.01
C ASN A 128 -5.48 3.02 8.15
N PHE A 129 -5.23 3.14 6.84
CA PHE A 129 -5.41 2.04 5.91
C PHE A 129 -4.25 2.02 4.92
N LEU A 130 -3.48 0.94 4.90
CA LEU A 130 -2.26 0.79 4.11
C LEU A 130 -1.22 1.90 4.41
N GLU A 131 -0.90 2.69 3.39
CA GLU A 131 0.01 3.83 3.50
C GLU A 131 -0.74 5.18 3.61
N THR A 132 -1.98 5.14 4.10
CA THR A 132 -2.86 6.30 4.11
C THR A 132 -3.50 6.47 5.46
N THR A 133 -3.52 7.70 5.96
CA THR A 133 -4.34 8.12 7.10
C THR A 133 -5.60 8.80 6.56
N ILE A 134 -6.75 8.36 7.02
CA ILE A 134 -8.06 8.89 6.63
C ILE A 134 -8.41 10.02 7.60
N VAL A 135 -8.64 11.22 7.06
CA VAL A 135 -9.04 12.40 7.83
C VAL A 135 -10.51 12.68 7.54
N ASN A 136 -11.35 12.45 8.54
CA ASN A 136 -12.76 12.81 8.45
C ASN A 136 -12.96 14.22 9.02
N THR A 137 -13.38 15.15 8.17
CA THR A 137 -13.64 16.55 8.55
C THR A 137 -15.10 16.80 8.93
N GLY A 138 -15.93 15.77 8.98
CA GLY A 138 -17.39 15.86 9.18
C GLY A 138 -18.17 16.25 7.92
N LYS A 139 -17.53 16.91 6.96
CA LYS A 139 -18.11 17.27 5.65
C LYS A 139 -17.54 16.41 4.53
N ASP A 140 -16.23 16.15 4.59
CA ASP A 140 -15.49 15.43 3.57
C ASP A 140 -14.57 14.38 4.20
N ILE A 141 -14.33 13.31 3.46
CA ILE A 141 -13.30 12.33 3.77
C ILE A 141 -12.07 12.70 2.94
N LYS A 142 -10.97 13.02 3.61
CA LYS A 142 -9.68 13.31 3.00
C LYS A 142 -8.69 12.21 3.35
N CYS A 143 -7.71 12.01 2.47
CA CYS A 143 -6.63 11.05 2.69
C CYS A 143 -5.29 11.78 2.75
N ARG A 144 -4.46 11.35 3.67
CA ARG A 144 -3.08 11.83 3.82
C ARG A 144 -2.13 10.63 3.79
N HIS A 145 -0.98 10.77 3.16
CA HIS A 145 0.04 9.72 3.23
C HIS A 145 0.51 9.49 4.67
N ARG A 146 0.51 8.21 5.09
CA ARG A 146 0.96 7.79 6.43
C ARG A 146 2.47 7.62 6.45
N ASN A 147 3.15 8.32 7.32
CA ASN A 147 4.55 8.06 7.62
C ASN A 147 4.66 6.87 8.58
N LYS A 148 5.13 5.72 8.07
CA LYS A 148 5.30 4.49 8.87
C LYS A 148 6.45 4.57 9.89
N ASN A 149 7.29 5.60 9.82
CA ASN A 149 8.35 5.85 10.79
C ASN A 149 7.92 6.85 11.88
N ALA A 150 6.71 7.41 11.77
CA ALA A 150 6.19 8.32 12.79
C ALA A 150 6.10 7.61 14.15
N GLY A 151 6.64 8.24 15.21
CA GLY A 151 6.68 7.67 16.55
C GLY A 151 7.83 6.69 16.82
N MET A 152 8.67 6.36 15.84
CA MET A 152 9.88 5.58 16.09
C MET A 152 10.92 6.45 16.81
N THR A 153 11.41 5.95 17.95
CA THR A 153 12.36 6.68 18.80
C THR A 153 13.81 6.47 18.41
N THR A 154 14.10 5.41 17.65
CA THR A 154 15.47 5.05 17.24
C THR A 154 15.56 4.97 15.72
N GLN A 155 16.60 5.61 15.16
CA GLN A 155 16.88 5.64 13.72
C GLN A 155 17.16 4.24 13.15
N GLU A 156 17.61 3.30 13.97
CA GLU A 156 17.91 1.92 13.59
C GLU A 156 16.70 1.16 13.02
N PHE A 157 15.49 1.56 13.40
CA PHE A 157 14.24 0.95 12.93
C PHE A 157 13.57 1.70 11.78
N TYR A 158 14.15 2.81 11.34
CA TYR A 158 13.58 3.58 10.23
C TYR A 158 13.56 2.76 8.94
N ARG A 159 12.41 2.74 8.29
CA ARG A 159 12.21 2.12 6.98
C ARG A 159 12.83 2.99 5.89
N GLY A 160 14.14 3.03 5.86
CA GLY A 160 14.88 3.84 4.88
C GLY A 160 16.36 3.53 4.97
N LYS A 161 17.07 3.81 3.91
CA LYS A 161 18.53 3.63 3.87
C LYS A 161 19.20 4.96 4.19
N HIS A 162 20.23 4.91 5.02
CA HIS A 162 21.06 6.07 5.30
C HIS A 162 21.75 6.61 4.03
N ALA A 163 21.99 7.91 3.99
CA ALA A 163 22.69 8.56 2.88
C ALA A 163 24.08 7.98 2.64
N TRP A 164 24.79 7.56 3.69
CA TRP A 164 26.11 6.94 3.62
C TRP A 164 26.10 5.43 3.34
N SER A 165 24.94 4.81 3.13
CA SER A 165 24.86 3.40 2.74
C SER A 165 25.55 3.14 1.39
N TYR A 166 26.04 1.92 1.16
CA TYR A 166 26.73 1.50 -0.05
C TYR A 166 25.87 1.47 -1.31
N ASN A 167 24.60 1.88 -1.24
CA ASN A 167 23.77 1.96 -2.43
C ASN A 167 24.22 3.09 -3.35
N ASP A 168 24.12 2.85 -4.65
CA ASP A 168 24.36 3.84 -5.68
C ASP A 168 23.50 5.10 -5.47
N GLU A 169 24.06 6.28 -5.73
CA GLU A 169 23.37 7.57 -5.59
C GLU A 169 22.14 7.68 -6.51
N ARG A 170 22.15 7.03 -7.68
CA ARG A 170 20.99 6.97 -8.56
C ARG A 170 19.84 6.18 -7.93
N HIS A 171 20.14 5.08 -7.25
CA HIS A 171 19.12 4.31 -6.51
C HIS A 171 18.55 5.10 -5.33
N LYS A 172 19.40 5.80 -4.57
CA LYS A 172 18.95 6.68 -3.48
C LYS A 172 18.04 7.79 -4.00
N MET A 173 18.46 8.46 -5.08
CA MET A 173 17.66 9.50 -5.73
C MET A 173 16.33 8.95 -6.26
N GLY A 174 16.35 7.80 -6.94
CA GLY A 174 15.16 7.12 -7.42
C GLY A 174 14.19 6.77 -6.30
N ALA A 175 14.71 6.32 -5.15
CA ALA A 175 13.90 6.02 -3.96
C ALA A 175 13.23 7.28 -3.38
N MET A 176 13.95 8.41 -3.32
CA MET A 176 13.37 9.70 -2.88
C MET A 176 12.26 10.18 -3.83
N ILE A 177 12.53 10.18 -5.14
CA ILE A 177 11.56 10.57 -6.18
C ILE A 177 10.32 9.68 -6.09
N GLY A 178 10.50 8.36 -6.01
CA GLY A 178 9.41 7.39 -5.86
C GLY A 178 8.59 7.62 -4.60
N THR A 179 9.24 7.94 -3.49
CA THR A 179 8.56 8.23 -2.21
C THR A 179 7.75 9.52 -2.31
N PHE A 180 8.30 10.62 -2.82
CA PHE A 180 7.56 11.88 -2.97
C PHE A 180 6.37 11.73 -3.93
N THR A 181 6.55 11.01 -5.04
CA THR A 181 5.45 10.70 -5.97
C THR A 181 4.35 9.89 -5.28
N ARG A 182 4.72 8.92 -4.43
CA ARG A 182 3.76 8.12 -3.66
C ARG A 182 3.01 8.97 -2.64
N ILE A 183 3.69 9.86 -1.93
CA ILE A 183 3.08 10.81 -1.00
C ILE A 183 2.02 11.65 -1.71
N GLN A 184 2.33 12.18 -2.87
CA GLN A 184 1.38 12.95 -3.67
C GLN A 184 0.15 12.11 -4.05
N ARG A 185 0.36 10.89 -4.57
CA ARG A 185 -0.73 10.00 -4.99
C ARG A 185 -1.64 9.56 -3.84
N ASN A 186 -1.08 9.41 -2.64
CA ASN A 186 -1.79 8.98 -1.45
C ASN A 186 -2.41 10.15 -0.65
N SER A 187 -2.31 11.36 -1.15
CA SER A 187 -2.89 12.55 -0.52
C SER A 187 -3.98 13.13 -1.40
N SER A 188 -5.14 13.43 -0.81
CA SER A 188 -6.31 13.93 -1.56
C SER A 188 -6.24 15.41 -1.92
N THR A 189 -5.33 16.17 -1.29
CA THR A 189 -5.07 17.59 -1.61
C THR A 189 -3.57 17.89 -1.59
N ASP A 190 -3.17 18.95 -2.30
CA ASP A 190 -1.78 19.41 -2.33
C ASP A 190 -1.27 19.86 -0.95
N GLU A 191 -2.13 20.42 -0.10
CA GLU A 191 -1.77 20.82 1.26
C GLU A 191 -1.41 19.62 2.13
N LEU A 192 -2.18 18.54 2.04
CA LEU A 192 -1.92 17.31 2.76
C LEU A 192 -0.67 16.59 2.21
N ALA A 193 -0.47 16.65 0.90
CA ALA A 193 0.74 16.15 0.26
C ALA A 193 1.98 16.92 0.74
N MET A 194 1.91 18.25 0.74
CA MET A 194 3.01 19.12 1.17
C MET A 194 3.40 18.89 2.62
N LEU A 195 2.42 18.74 3.51
CA LEU A 195 2.66 18.40 4.90
C LEU A 195 3.44 17.07 5.05
N SER A 196 2.99 16.04 4.34
CA SER A 196 3.65 14.72 4.38
C SER A 196 5.02 14.72 3.72
N ILE A 197 5.24 15.54 2.68
CA ILE A 197 6.56 15.74 2.05
C ILE A 197 7.50 16.43 3.03
N THR A 198 7.04 17.46 3.75
CA THR A 198 7.86 18.14 4.75
C THR A 198 8.29 17.19 5.87
N GLU A 199 7.38 16.39 6.40
CA GLU A 199 7.71 15.35 7.40
C GLU A 199 8.73 14.33 6.86
N LYS A 200 8.57 13.93 5.59
CA LYS A 200 9.50 13.00 4.95
C LYS A 200 10.89 13.60 4.75
N ILE A 201 10.98 14.87 4.44
CA ILE A 201 12.26 15.59 4.34
C ILE A 201 12.95 15.65 5.70
N GLN A 202 12.22 15.94 6.77
CA GLN A 202 12.76 15.90 8.13
C GLN A 202 13.31 14.51 8.49
N GLU A 203 12.58 13.45 8.14
CA GLU A 203 13.04 12.07 8.29
C GLU A 203 14.31 11.79 7.46
N LEU A 204 14.34 12.25 6.20
CA LEU A 204 15.53 12.09 5.35
C LEU A 204 16.75 12.81 5.94
N HIS A 205 16.58 13.96 6.60
CA HIS A 205 17.66 14.63 7.31
C HIS A 205 18.17 13.81 8.51
N THR A 206 17.30 13.14 9.25
CA THR A 206 17.73 12.18 10.29
C THR A 206 18.51 11.02 9.70
N LEU A 207 18.22 10.61 8.48
CA LEU A 207 18.96 9.60 7.72
C LEU A 207 20.20 10.18 7.00
N GLN A 208 20.62 11.41 7.36
CA GLN A 208 21.81 12.10 6.88
C GLN A 208 21.76 12.53 5.39
N TYR A 209 20.58 12.60 4.77
CA TYR A 209 20.44 13.24 3.47
C TYR A 209 20.52 14.76 3.62
N THR A 210 21.19 15.42 2.69
CA THR A 210 21.32 16.87 2.66
C THR A 210 20.09 17.57 2.08
N HIS A 211 19.88 18.84 2.41
CA HIS A 211 18.86 19.68 1.76
C HIS A 211 19.03 19.71 0.24
N ALA A 212 20.26 19.77 -0.25
CA ALA A 212 20.56 19.78 -1.68
C ALA A 212 20.09 18.50 -2.39
N GLN A 213 20.26 17.33 -1.76
CA GLN A 213 19.78 16.06 -2.31
C GLN A 213 18.24 16.03 -2.38
N CYS A 214 17.55 16.47 -1.33
CA CYS A 214 16.09 16.55 -1.32
C CYS A 214 15.58 17.57 -2.35
N ALA A 215 16.20 18.75 -2.43
CA ALA A 215 15.86 19.78 -3.41
C ALA A 215 16.06 19.29 -4.86
N LYS A 216 17.13 18.53 -5.13
CA LYS A 216 17.39 17.93 -6.45
C LYS A 216 16.27 16.97 -6.86
N ALA A 217 15.77 16.13 -5.92
CA ALA A 217 14.66 15.22 -6.18
C ALA A 217 13.36 15.98 -6.50
N ILE A 218 13.06 17.03 -5.74
CA ILE A 218 11.86 17.84 -5.95
C ILE A 218 11.95 18.67 -7.24
N ARG A 219 13.12 19.24 -7.55
CA ARG A 219 13.34 19.92 -8.84
C ARG A 219 13.09 18.99 -10.01
N TYR A 220 13.56 17.75 -9.94
CA TYR A 220 13.28 16.75 -10.98
C TYR A 220 11.76 16.52 -11.13
N LEU A 221 11.01 16.42 -10.04
CA LEU A 221 9.56 16.25 -10.10
C LEU A 221 8.85 17.49 -10.65
N ALA A 222 9.33 18.70 -10.29
CA ALA A 222 8.81 19.94 -10.82
C ALA A 222 9.03 20.06 -12.34
N SER A 223 10.22 19.67 -12.84
CA SER A 223 10.50 19.68 -14.29
C SER A 223 9.69 18.65 -15.06
N LYS A 224 9.47 17.47 -14.47
CA LYS A 224 8.70 16.39 -15.11
C LYS A 224 7.19 16.64 -15.08
N HIS A 225 6.69 17.35 -14.07
CA HIS A 225 5.28 17.63 -13.80
C HIS A 225 5.05 19.14 -13.68
N ASN A 226 5.54 19.91 -14.65
CA ASN A 226 5.52 21.38 -14.66
C ASN A 226 4.12 22.01 -14.53
N THR A 227 3.05 21.25 -14.75
CA THR A 227 1.67 21.68 -14.55
C THR A 227 1.19 21.57 -13.11
N GLN A 228 2.00 21.01 -12.20
CA GLN A 228 1.58 20.78 -10.82
C GLN A 228 2.24 21.80 -9.87
N PRO A 229 1.49 22.75 -9.31
CA PRO A 229 2.01 23.80 -8.43
C PRO A 229 2.61 23.26 -7.12
N LEU A 230 2.24 22.05 -6.72
CA LEU A 230 2.75 21.38 -5.52
C LEU A 230 4.30 21.36 -5.49
N TRP A 231 4.94 20.91 -6.58
CA TRP A 231 6.39 20.72 -6.59
C TRP A 231 7.15 22.04 -6.54
N SER A 232 6.64 23.08 -7.19
CA SER A 232 7.23 24.42 -7.13
C SER A 232 7.12 25.00 -5.70
N LYS A 233 5.98 24.83 -5.04
CA LYS A 233 5.80 25.22 -3.64
C LYS A 233 6.72 24.44 -2.71
N CYS A 234 6.84 23.12 -2.88
CA CYS A 234 7.75 22.29 -2.08
C CYS A 234 9.20 22.71 -2.27
N PHE A 235 9.61 23.01 -3.51
CA PHE A 235 10.97 23.48 -3.80
C PHE A 235 11.26 24.82 -3.13
N HIS A 236 10.33 25.77 -3.24
CA HIS A 236 10.44 27.08 -2.58
C HIS A 236 10.56 26.93 -1.05
N ASN A 237 9.75 26.09 -0.44
CA ASN A 237 9.78 25.88 1.02
C ASN A 237 11.12 25.30 1.52
N ILE A 238 11.81 24.52 0.69
CA ILE A 238 13.10 23.91 1.07
C ILE A 238 14.26 24.86 0.81
N THR A 239 14.23 25.59 -0.30
CA THR A 239 15.40 26.35 -0.77
C THR A 239 15.27 27.86 -0.59
N GLY A 240 14.05 28.37 -0.34
CA GLY A 240 13.75 29.80 -0.41
C GLY A 240 13.78 30.39 -1.83
N ILE A 241 13.97 29.54 -2.86
CA ILE A 241 14.08 29.95 -4.27
C ILE A 241 12.78 29.61 -4.99
N THR A 242 12.23 30.56 -5.76
CA THR A 242 11.09 30.33 -6.63
C THR A 242 11.55 29.71 -7.95
N LEU A 243 10.85 28.69 -8.42
CA LEU A 243 11.07 28.16 -9.77
C LEU A 243 10.20 28.96 -10.74
N ASP A 244 10.80 29.93 -11.39
CA ASP A 244 10.16 30.75 -12.43
C ASP A 244 10.29 30.07 -13.80
N GLY A 245 9.14 29.71 -14.37
CA GLY A 245 9.04 29.20 -15.75
C GLY A 245 9.28 27.69 -15.94
N PRO A 246 9.05 27.17 -17.17
CA PRO A 246 9.36 25.80 -17.50
C PRO A 246 10.85 25.58 -17.38
N ALA A 247 11.27 24.64 -16.57
CA ALA A 247 12.69 24.27 -16.38
C ALA A 247 13.25 23.70 -17.69
N ASN A 248 13.75 24.56 -18.55
CA ASN A 248 14.36 24.19 -19.84
C ASN A 248 15.83 23.77 -19.71
N ASP A 249 16.36 23.68 -18.50
CA ASP A 249 17.71 23.17 -18.29
C ASP A 249 17.66 21.67 -17.97
N ALA A 250 17.80 20.90 -19.05
CA ALA A 250 18.13 19.50 -19.01
C ALA A 250 19.43 19.32 -18.20
N TYR A 251 19.31 19.01 -16.92
CA TYR A 251 20.41 18.38 -16.20
C TYR A 251 20.59 16.98 -16.81
N HIS A 252 21.45 16.89 -17.79
CA HIS A 252 22.06 15.63 -18.17
C HIS A 252 22.62 15.01 -16.89
N LEU A 253 22.04 13.90 -16.49
CA LEU A 253 22.71 12.94 -15.63
C LEU A 253 23.85 12.37 -16.49
N ASN A 254 24.96 13.08 -16.54
CA ASN A 254 26.18 12.52 -17.11
C ASN A 254 26.59 11.32 -16.26
N PRO A 255 27.05 10.24 -16.92
CA PRO A 255 27.30 8.93 -16.34
C PRO A 255 28.31 8.96 -15.20
#